data_a70e1cd1146797f36daf8909189c59c7
#
_entry.id   a70e1cd1146797f36daf8909189c59c7
#
_cell.length_a   1.000
_cell.length_b   1.000
_cell.length_c   1.000
_cell.angle_alpha   90.00
_cell.angle_beta   90.00
_cell.angle_gamma   90.00
#
_symmetry.space_group_name_H-M   'P 1'
#
loop_
_entity.id
_entity.type
_entity.pdbx_description
1 polymer ?
#
loop_
_entity_poly.entity_id
_entity_poly.type
_entity_poly.pdbx_seq_one_letter_code
_entity_poly.pdbx_strand_id
1 'polypeptide(L)'
;MTHSQNLISLGEFKPSDQWQTHVNSIFYGIKGPAIHNHFQTYVSLDHRLAHALAEDFFKHTVGKTPPSRVWTIQEWGVGNGNLAACFLSRLQEIDFNNQVYPFTHYILCDESEEILKGTRANPRLQQHEGRFSTVRVDAEHLDCFRSKSVTKIISNEIWDDLATKVLIKNENQFYEEYLCPYLPDDFPGANEETFIEQFQKKDLHELAQRPSFLEAIYWERDFQRVDLSDWPYAETLQKHSQSLTNEIPMPINTGAFAALKKAKMKMINAVYDYQTKVLDEADNPLGDEYVL
;
A
#
# COMPACT_ATOMS: atom_id res chain seq x y z
N MET A 1 -36.07 20.98 -14.15
CA MET A 1 -35.48 22.02 -13.29
C MET A 1 -34.22 21.41 -12.70
N THR A 2 -33.09 21.74 -13.27
CA THR A 2 -31.77 21.34 -12.72
C THR A 2 -31.51 22.26 -11.55
N HIS A 3 -31.68 21.75 -10.33
CA HIS A 3 -31.13 22.40 -9.15
C HIS A 3 -29.60 22.40 -9.35
N SER A 4 -29.03 23.58 -9.59
CA SER A 4 -27.60 23.74 -9.43
C SER A 4 -27.33 23.52 -7.93
N GLN A 5 -26.86 22.33 -7.57
CA GLN A 5 -26.35 22.11 -6.22
C GLN A 5 -25.17 23.09 -6.02
N ASN A 6 -25.24 23.91 -5.00
CA ASN A 6 -24.10 24.66 -4.57
C ASN A 6 -23.10 23.68 -3.96
N LEU A 7 -21.84 23.83 -4.33
CA LEU A 7 -20.76 22.98 -3.86
C LEU A 7 -19.84 23.79 -2.94
N ILE A 8 -19.41 23.17 -1.86
CA ILE A 8 -18.49 23.74 -0.88
C ILE A 8 -17.14 23.08 -1.05
N SER A 9 -16.11 23.86 -1.32
CA SER A 9 -14.75 23.35 -1.46
C SER A 9 -14.19 22.89 -0.11
N LEU A 10 -13.62 21.69 -0.09
CA LEU A 10 -12.89 21.14 1.05
C LEU A 10 -11.39 21.44 1.00
N GLY A 11 -10.91 22.04 -0.09
CA GLY A 11 -9.50 22.39 -0.26
C GLY A 11 -9.22 23.06 -1.59
N GLU A 12 -7.97 23.13 -1.97
CA GLU A 12 -7.48 23.69 -3.22
C GLU A 12 -7.19 22.61 -4.26
N PHE A 13 -6.99 22.99 -5.51
CA PHE A 13 -6.50 22.07 -6.54
C PHE A 13 -5.09 21.58 -6.20
N LYS A 14 -4.94 20.26 -6.13
CA LYS A 14 -3.65 19.58 -5.94
C LYS A 14 -3.51 18.43 -6.94
N PRO A 15 -2.28 17.98 -7.24
CA PRO A 15 -2.06 16.74 -7.99
C PRO A 15 -2.90 15.59 -7.44
N SER A 16 -3.46 14.77 -8.33
CA SER A 16 -4.42 13.71 -7.98
C SER A 16 -3.89 12.73 -6.93
N ASP A 17 -2.59 12.41 -6.98
CA ASP A 17 -1.92 11.56 -5.99
C ASP A 17 -1.96 12.12 -4.56
N GLN A 18 -1.86 13.43 -4.40
CA GLN A 18 -1.90 14.04 -3.06
C GLN A 18 -3.28 13.92 -2.42
N TRP A 19 -4.35 14.10 -3.20
CA TRP A 19 -5.70 13.90 -2.69
C TRP A 19 -6.04 12.43 -2.49
N GLN A 20 -5.57 11.53 -3.38
CA GLN A 20 -5.70 10.09 -3.20
C GLN A 20 -5.11 9.66 -1.86
N THR A 21 -3.85 10.00 -1.60
CA THR A 21 -3.17 9.68 -0.33
C THR A 21 -3.89 10.30 0.87
N HIS A 22 -4.38 11.54 0.73
CA HIS A 22 -5.12 12.21 1.80
C HIS A 22 -6.40 11.47 2.17
N VAL A 23 -7.21 11.14 1.18
CA VAL A 23 -8.51 10.48 1.39
C VAL A 23 -8.34 9.03 1.82
N ASN A 24 -7.37 8.29 1.24
CA ASN A 24 -7.06 6.93 1.67
C ASN A 24 -6.66 6.89 3.15
N SER A 25 -5.81 7.80 3.59
CA SER A 25 -5.41 7.89 5.01
C SER A 25 -6.62 8.12 5.94
N ILE A 26 -7.60 8.96 5.55
CA ILE A 26 -8.83 9.16 6.30
C ILE A 26 -9.70 7.89 6.26
N PHE A 27 -9.89 7.31 5.08
CA PHE A 27 -10.72 6.12 4.88
C PHE A 27 -10.26 4.95 5.73
N TYR A 28 -8.98 4.59 5.63
CA TYR A 28 -8.39 3.51 6.43
C TYR A 28 -8.37 3.83 7.92
N GLY A 29 -8.14 5.09 8.28
CA GLY A 29 -8.19 5.53 9.68
C GLY A 29 -9.58 5.42 10.29
N ILE A 30 -10.64 5.77 9.56
CA ILE A 30 -12.03 5.66 10.03
C ILE A 30 -12.50 4.21 10.06
N LYS A 31 -12.22 3.44 9.01
CA LYS A 31 -12.66 2.04 8.89
C LYS A 31 -11.89 1.13 9.86
N GLY A 32 -10.59 1.38 10.04
CA GLY A 32 -9.75 0.55 10.91
C GLY A 32 -9.92 -0.95 10.64
N PRO A 33 -9.92 -1.81 11.67
CA PRO A 33 -10.10 -3.25 11.50
C PRO A 33 -11.42 -3.68 10.86
N ALA A 34 -12.44 -2.83 10.90
CA ALA A 34 -13.75 -3.13 10.29
C ALA A 34 -13.69 -3.18 8.75
N ILE A 35 -12.61 -2.68 8.14
CA ILE A 35 -12.40 -2.74 6.69
C ILE A 35 -12.46 -4.19 6.18
N HIS A 36 -11.97 -5.15 6.96
CA HIS A 36 -11.98 -6.58 6.59
C HIS A 36 -13.37 -7.19 6.52
N ASN A 37 -14.42 -6.50 7.01
CA ASN A 37 -15.79 -6.93 6.83
C ASN A 37 -16.34 -6.57 5.43
N HIS A 38 -15.68 -5.63 4.73
CA HIS A 38 -16.10 -5.11 3.43
C HIS A 38 -15.13 -5.50 2.31
N PHE A 39 -13.84 -5.50 2.60
CA PHE A 39 -12.78 -5.80 1.65
C PHE A 39 -11.95 -6.97 2.20
N GLN A 40 -12.17 -8.15 1.62
CA GLN A 40 -11.43 -9.35 1.99
C GLN A 40 -10.50 -9.70 0.84
N THR A 41 -9.20 -9.64 1.09
CA THR A 41 -8.21 -10.13 0.16
C THR A 41 -8.07 -11.65 0.29
N TYR A 42 -7.54 -12.29 -0.72
CA TYR A 42 -7.27 -13.73 -0.68
C TYR A 42 -6.45 -14.12 0.56
N VAL A 43 -5.40 -13.36 0.86
CA VAL A 43 -4.50 -13.65 1.99
C VAL A 43 -5.11 -13.38 3.36
N SER A 44 -6.16 -12.57 3.43
CA SER A 44 -6.83 -12.27 4.71
C SER A 44 -7.62 -13.46 5.26
N LEU A 45 -7.96 -14.43 4.42
CA LEU A 45 -8.76 -15.61 4.76
C LEU A 45 -8.04 -16.94 4.52
N ASP A 46 -7.13 -16.99 3.57
CA ASP A 46 -6.48 -18.20 3.09
C ASP A 46 -5.03 -18.31 3.59
N HIS A 47 -4.53 -19.52 3.69
CA HIS A 47 -3.20 -19.82 4.20
C HIS A 47 -2.20 -20.22 3.10
N ARG A 48 -2.66 -20.56 1.89
CA ARG A 48 -1.82 -21.20 0.85
C ARG A 48 -0.62 -20.33 0.44
N LEU A 49 -0.83 -19.04 0.22
CA LEU A 49 0.28 -18.14 -0.10
C LEU A 49 1.27 -18.03 1.05
N ALA A 50 0.77 -17.88 2.28
CA ALA A 50 1.61 -17.79 3.47
C ALA A 50 2.46 -19.05 3.66
N HIS A 51 1.87 -20.24 3.46
CA HIS A 51 2.58 -21.52 3.55
C HIS A 51 3.65 -21.63 2.47
N ALA A 52 3.33 -21.33 1.21
CA ALA A 52 4.30 -21.34 0.12
C ALA A 52 5.49 -20.40 0.38
N LEU A 53 5.20 -19.18 0.87
CA LEU A 53 6.23 -18.21 1.24
C LEU A 53 7.10 -18.68 2.42
N ALA A 54 6.51 -19.35 3.41
CA ALA A 54 7.23 -19.92 4.56
C ALA A 54 8.13 -21.10 4.14
N GLU A 55 7.65 -21.97 3.28
CA GLU A 55 8.41 -23.10 2.74
C GLU A 55 9.59 -22.63 1.88
N ASP A 56 9.34 -21.64 1.01
CA ASP A 56 10.39 -20.99 0.24
C ASP A 56 11.44 -20.33 1.14
N PHE A 57 11.00 -19.58 2.14
CA PHE A 57 11.87 -18.94 3.10
C PHE A 57 12.72 -19.97 3.87
N PHE A 58 12.11 -21.05 4.37
CA PHE A 58 12.80 -22.11 5.06
C PHE A 58 13.86 -22.78 4.17
N LYS A 59 13.50 -23.13 2.94
CA LYS A 59 14.42 -23.72 1.96
C LYS A 59 15.65 -22.87 1.69
N HIS A 60 15.48 -21.55 1.68
CA HIS A 60 16.57 -20.62 1.41
C HIS A 60 17.41 -20.25 2.64
N THR A 61 16.92 -20.53 3.86
CA THR A 61 17.57 -20.12 5.11
C THR A 61 18.11 -21.27 5.95
N VAL A 62 17.52 -22.47 5.84
CA VAL A 62 17.96 -23.65 6.59
C VAL A 62 19.44 -23.96 6.34
N GLY A 63 20.15 -24.24 7.41
CA GLY A 63 21.61 -24.51 7.36
C GLY A 63 22.48 -23.25 7.18
N LYS A 64 21.90 -22.06 7.15
CA LYS A 64 22.63 -20.77 7.05
C LYS A 64 22.56 -20.01 8.37
N THR A 65 23.54 -19.15 8.58
CA THR A 65 23.55 -18.23 9.74
C THR A 65 22.84 -16.93 9.39
N PRO A 66 21.92 -16.45 10.25
CA PRO A 66 21.26 -15.17 10.02
C PRO A 66 22.27 -14.01 9.98
N PRO A 67 22.17 -13.08 9.03
CA PRO A 67 23.14 -11.99 8.86
C PRO A 67 23.31 -11.08 10.08
N SER A 68 22.27 -10.90 10.88
CA SER A 68 22.24 -10.02 12.06
C SER A 68 21.75 -10.76 13.32
N ARG A 69 22.07 -12.04 13.45
CA ARG A 69 21.58 -12.95 14.49
C ARG A 69 20.10 -13.32 14.36
N VAL A 70 19.34 -12.61 13.54
CA VAL A 70 17.93 -12.88 13.24
C VAL A 70 17.67 -12.72 11.75
N TRP A 71 16.77 -13.53 11.23
CA TRP A 71 16.15 -13.35 9.93
C TRP A 71 15.03 -12.33 10.09
N THR A 72 15.15 -11.17 9.48
CA THR A 72 14.14 -10.12 9.56
C THR A 72 13.25 -10.16 8.33
N ILE A 73 11.96 -10.36 8.53
CA ILE A 73 10.93 -10.28 7.49
C ILE A 73 10.11 -9.03 7.72
N GLN A 74 9.77 -8.30 6.69
CA GLN A 74 8.79 -7.21 6.75
C GLN A 74 7.57 -7.57 5.90
N GLU A 75 6.39 -7.31 6.41
CA GLU A 75 5.13 -7.32 5.67
C GLU A 75 4.56 -5.91 5.64
N TRP A 76 4.26 -5.42 4.45
CA TRP A 76 3.71 -4.09 4.24
C TRP A 76 2.22 -4.20 3.88
N GLY A 77 1.37 -3.40 4.55
CA GLY A 77 -0.08 -3.52 4.42
C GLY A 77 -0.61 -4.80 5.08
N VAL A 78 -0.39 -4.93 6.39
CA VAL A 78 -0.56 -6.20 7.13
C VAL A 78 -2.01 -6.64 7.29
N GLY A 79 -2.96 -5.74 7.08
CA GLY A 79 -4.38 -6.05 7.20
C GLY A 79 -4.72 -6.68 8.56
N ASN A 80 -5.38 -7.85 8.54
CA ASN A 80 -5.76 -8.55 9.77
C ASN A 80 -4.65 -9.44 10.37
N GLY A 81 -3.44 -9.46 9.77
CA GLY A 81 -2.30 -10.25 10.22
C GLY A 81 -2.40 -11.75 9.94
N ASN A 82 -3.36 -12.20 9.13
CA ASN A 82 -3.52 -13.62 8.82
C ASN A 82 -2.33 -14.19 8.04
N LEU A 83 -1.77 -13.43 7.08
CA LEU A 83 -0.62 -13.88 6.30
C LEU A 83 0.58 -14.15 7.22
N ALA A 84 0.93 -13.20 8.09
CA ALA A 84 2.02 -13.36 9.06
C ALA A 84 1.77 -14.55 10.01
N ALA A 85 0.56 -14.67 10.54
CA ALA A 85 0.21 -15.74 11.46
C ALA A 85 0.35 -17.13 10.79
N CYS A 86 -0.18 -17.30 9.58
CA CYS A 86 -0.07 -18.53 8.82
C CYS A 86 1.39 -18.83 8.40
N PHE A 87 2.14 -17.78 8.02
CA PHE A 87 3.56 -17.91 7.68
C PHE A 87 4.38 -18.42 8.88
N LEU A 88 4.23 -17.77 10.04
CA LEU A 88 4.97 -18.15 11.25
C LEU A 88 4.58 -19.55 11.74
N SER A 89 3.29 -19.89 11.69
CA SER A 89 2.81 -21.23 12.06
C SER A 89 3.41 -22.28 11.15
N ARG A 90 3.38 -22.06 9.82
CA ARG A 90 3.96 -23.01 8.86
C ARG A 90 5.47 -23.14 9.02
N LEU A 91 6.17 -22.03 9.22
CA LEU A 91 7.61 -22.04 9.45
C LEU A 91 7.96 -22.82 10.70
N GLN A 92 7.22 -22.65 11.80
CA GLN A 92 7.40 -23.41 13.03
C GLN A 92 7.15 -24.92 12.83
N GLU A 93 6.11 -25.26 12.06
CA GLU A 93 5.74 -26.65 11.77
C GLU A 93 6.83 -27.38 10.99
N ILE A 94 7.44 -26.76 9.98
CA ILE A 94 8.44 -27.42 9.11
C ILE A 94 9.86 -27.37 9.67
N ASP A 95 10.13 -26.52 10.64
CA ASP A 95 11.46 -26.35 11.25
C ASP A 95 11.67 -27.28 12.44
N PHE A 96 11.62 -28.61 12.19
CA PHE A 96 11.76 -29.65 13.22
C PHE A 96 13.04 -29.53 14.07
N ASN A 97 14.09 -28.94 13.52
CA ASN A 97 15.38 -28.80 14.17
C ASN A 97 15.61 -27.42 14.81
N ASN A 98 14.62 -26.56 14.83
CA ASN A 98 14.69 -25.20 15.38
C ASN A 98 15.87 -24.37 14.82
N GLN A 99 16.13 -24.46 13.52
CA GLN A 99 17.25 -23.78 12.86
C GLN A 99 16.88 -22.43 12.30
N VAL A 100 15.62 -22.17 12.01
CA VAL A 100 15.15 -20.96 11.33
C VAL A 100 14.12 -20.21 12.15
N TYR A 101 13.03 -20.87 12.57
CA TYR A 101 11.93 -20.21 13.29
C TYR A 101 12.38 -19.46 14.57
N PRO A 102 13.22 -20.03 15.47
CA PRO A 102 13.67 -19.32 16.68
C PRO A 102 14.51 -18.07 16.37
N PHE A 103 15.05 -17.99 15.20
CA PHE A 103 15.88 -16.86 14.73
C PHE A 103 15.14 -15.94 13.75
N THR A 104 13.83 -16.14 13.56
CA THR A 104 13.02 -15.28 12.67
C THR A 104 12.29 -14.22 13.49
N HIS A 105 12.34 -12.98 13.02
CA HIS A 105 11.56 -11.87 13.53
C HIS A 105 10.76 -11.22 12.40
N TYR A 106 9.44 -11.16 12.57
CA TYR A 106 8.49 -10.68 11.58
C TYR A 106 8.02 -9.27 11.96
N ILE A 107 8.24 -8.29 11.10
CA ILE A 107 7.86 -6.89 11.32
C ILE A 107 6.62 -6.60 10.47
N LEU A 108 5.53 -6.29 11.14
CA LEU A 108 4.23 -5.98 10.58
C LEU A 108 4.13 -4.46 10.40
N CYS A 109 4.08 -4.01 9.16
CA CYS A 109 4.12 -2.59 8.79
C CYS A 109 2.77 -2.15 8.20
N ASP A 110 2.22 -1.06 8.71
CA ASP A 110 1.02 -0.42 8.19
C ASP A 110 1.04 1.07 8.49
N GLU A 111 0.39 1.89 7.69
CA GLU A 111 0.24 3.32 7.96
C GLU A 111 -0.81 3.56 9.06
N SER A 112 -1.83 2.71 9.13
CA SER A 112 -2.94 2.84 10.08
C SER A 112 -2.63 2.18 11.43
N GLU A 113 -2.55 2.99 12.49
CA GLU A 113 -2.42 2.48 13.86
C GLU A 113 -3.63 1.62 14.28
N GLU A 114 -4.82 1.92 13.78
CA GLU A 114 -6.03 1.16 14.10
C GLU A 114 -5.97 -0.24 13.47
N ILE A 115 -5.46 -0.39 12.25
CA ILE A 115 -5.20 -1.70 11.64
C ILE A 115 -4.17 -2.46 12.47
N LEU A 116 -3.05 -1.82 12.84
CA LEU A 116 -2.02 -2.45 13.66
C LEU A 116 -2.53 -2.90 15.04
N LYS A 117 -3.46 -2.15 15.66
CA LYS A 117 -4.13 -2.58 16.89
C LYS A 117 -4.94 -3.87 16.68
N GLY A 118 -5.71 -3.93 15.59
CA GLY A 118 -6.47 -5.13 15.21
C GLY A 118 -5.54 -6.32 14.93
N THR A 119 -4.46 -6.10 14.21
CA THR A 119 -3.43 -7.10 13.90
C THR A 119 -2.81 -7.67 15.17
N ARG A 120 -2.40 -6.82 16.13
CA ARG A 120 -1.88 -7.26 17.44
C ARG A 120 -2.88 -8.09 18.23
N ALA A 121 -4.17 -7.85 18.06
CA ALA A 121 -5.23 -8.61 18.74
C ALA A 121 -5.55 -9.96 18.06
N ASN A 122 -4.94 -10.30 16.92
CA ASN A 122 -5.17 -11.56 16.23
C ASN A 122 -4.70 -12.75 17.07
N PRO A 123 -5.59 -13.68 17.53
CA PRO A 123 -5.22 -14.76 18.43
C PRO A 123 -4.21 -15.74 17.85
N ARG A 124 -4.22 -15.93 16.51
CA ARG A 124 -3.24 -16.81 15.84
C ARG A 124 -1.85 -16.20 15.87
N LEU A 125 -1.76 -14.89 15.65
CA LEU A 125 -0.50 -14.18 15.69
C LEU A 125 0.08 -14.14 17.11
N GLN A 126 -0.76 -13.99 18.13
CA GLN A 126 -0.35 -14.01 19.55
C GLN A 126 0.33 -15.32 19.97
N GLN A 127 0.06 -16.44 19.29
CA GLN A 127 0.78 -17.70 19.53
C GLN A 127 2.27 -17.61 19.22
N HIS A 128 2.67 -16.60 18.46
CA HIS A 128 4.05 -16.30 18.07
C HIS A 128 4.62 -15.08 18.83
N GLU A 129 4.15 -14.81 20.04
CA GLU A 129 4.65 -13.72 20.87
C GLU A 129 6.19 -13.75 20.97
N GLY A 130 6.83 -12.59 20.86
CA GLY A 130 8.29 -12.48 20.80
C GLY A 130 8.92 -12.75 19.43
N ARG A 131 8.14 -13.21 18.44
CA ARG A 131 8.59 -13.45 17.06
C ARG A 131 8.14 -12.37 16.09
N PHE A 132 7.30 -11.44 16.53
CA PHE A 132 6.85 -10.33 15.70
C PHE A 132 6.87 -9.00 16.45
N SER A 133 6.83 -7.94 15.70
CA SER A 133 6.58 -6.58 16.18
C SER A 133 5.75 -5.82 15.14
N THR A 134 5.08 -4.76 15.56
CA THR A 134 4.32 -3.87 14.68
C THR A 134 5.01 -2.52 14.59
N VAL A 135 5.04 -1.94 13.40
CA VAL A 135 5.61 -0.61 13.15
C VAL A 135 4.64 0.18 12.28
N ARG A 136 4.25 1.34 12.79
CA ARG A 136 3.50 2.29 11.98
C ARG A 136 4.43 2.97 11.01
N VAL A 137 4.25 2.74 9.72
CA VAL A 137 5.11 3.29 8.67
C VAL A 137 4.38 3.26 7.32
N ASP A 138 4.61 4.31 6.54
CA ASP A 138 4.24 4.40 5.15
C ASP A 138 5.29 3.66 4.29
N ALA A 139 4.83 2.84 3.34
CA ALA A 139 5.70 2.08 2.43
C ALA A 139 6.60 2.98 1.56
N GLU A 140 6.18 4.21 1.31
CA GLU A 140 6.98 5.20 0.60
C GLU A 140 8.04 5.88 1.49
N HIS A 141 7.92 5.78 2.84
CA HIS A 141 8.74 6.49 3.82
C HIS A 141 9.37 5.55 4.86
N LEU A 142 10.20 4.61 4.41
CA LEU A 142 10.83 3.56 5.23
C LEU A 142 12.11 4.01 5.97
N ASP A 143 12.28 5.29 6.25
CA ASP A 143 13.55 5.81 6.79
C ASP A 143 13.82 5.39 8.24
N CYS A 144 12.79 4.94 8.97
CA CYS A 144 12.92 4.35 10.30
C CYS A 144 13.68 3.01 10.30
N PHE A 145 13.80 2.33 9.17
CA PHE A 145 14.53 1.08 9.07
C PHE A 145 15.97 1.29 8.61
N ARG A 146 16.87 0.54 9.23
CA ARG A 146 18.28 0.54 8.85
C ARG A 146 18.45 -0.07 7.45
N SER A 147 19.35 0.50 6.65
CA SER A 147 19.72 -0.08 5.36
C SER A 147 20.36 -1.46 5.53
N LYS A 148 20.10 -2.36 4.59
CA LYS A 148 20.62 -3.73 4.57
C LYS A 148 20.34 -4.51 5.87
N SER A 149 19.13 -4.37 6.43
CA SER A 149 18.74 -5.05 7.67
C SER A 149 17.60 -6.06 7.47
N VAL A 150 16.98 -6.11 6.31
CA VAL A 150 15.80 -6.94 6.01
C VAL A 150 16.19 -8.09 5.10
N THR A 151 15.76 -9.29 5.47
CA THR A 151 16.01 -10.52 4.72
C THR A 151 14.97 -10.72 3.62
N LYS A 152 13.71 -10.49 3.94
CA LYS A 152 12.57 -10.65 3.01
C LYS A 152 11.56 -9.55 3.24
N ILE A 153 11.03 -9.00 2.15
CA ILE A 153 9.88 -8.09 2.20
C ILE A 153 8.72 -8.79 1.50
N ILE A 154 7.56 -8.74 2.12
CA ILE A 154 6.30 -9.27 1.61
C ILE A 154 5.32 -8.10 1.54
N SER A 155 4.63 -7.96 0.43
CA SER A 155 3.52 -7.03 0.28
C SER A 155 2.47 -7.65 -0.62
N ASN A 156 1.21 -7.50 -0.23
CA ASN A 156 0.10 -8.02 -0.99
C ASN A 156 -1.01 -6.98 -1.03
N GLU A 157 -1.46 -6.62 -2.24
CA GLU A 157 -2.59 -5.71 -2.47
C GLU A 157 -2.48 -4.35 -1.77
N ILE A 158 -1.28 -3.71 -1.83
CA ILE A 158 -1.09 -2.34 -1.35
C ILE A 158 -0.76 -1.36 -2.49
N TRP A 159 -0.42 -1.89 -3.66
CA TRP A 159 0.19 -1.11 -4.72
C TRP A 159 -0.75 -0.10 -5.36
N ASP A 160 -2.05 -0.39 -5.39
CA ASP A 160 -3.12 0.46 -5.88
C ASP A 160 -3.47 1.61 -4.90
N ASP A 161 -3.15 1.45 -3.62
CA ASP A 161 -3.32 2.50 -2.60
C ASP A 161 -2.18 3.51 -2.56
N LEU A 162 -1.03 3.19 -3.16
CA LEU A 162 0.12 4.08 -3.20
C LEU A 162 -0.09 5.24 -4.17
N ALA A 163 0.65 6.34 -3.94
CA ALA A 163 0.53 7.57 -4.70
C ALA A 163 0.57 7.34 -6.21
N THR A 164 -0.53 7.66 -6.89
CA THR A 164 -0.69 7.47 -8.33
C THR A 164 -1.04 8.79 -9.01
N LYS A 165 -0.11 9.27 -9.82
CA LYS A 165 -0.32 10.45 -10.67
C LYS A 165 -1.04 10.05 -11.94
N VAL A 166 -1.85 10.96 -12.48
CA VAL A 166 -2.51 10.76 -13.77
C VAL A 166 -1.98 11.78 -14.76
N LEU A 167 -1.46 11.29 -15.89
CA LEU A 167 -1.04 12.10 -17.02
C LEU A 167 -1.99 11.94 -18.19
N ILE A 168 -2.17 13.00 -18.95
CA ILE A 168 -2.78 12.98 -20.27
C ILE A 168 -1.75 13.51 -21.27
N LYS A 169 -1.63 12.82 -22.39
CA LYS A 169 -0.86 13.31 -23.55
C LYS A 169 -1.81 13.99 -24.52
N ASN A 170 -1.46 15.19 -24.93
CA ASN A 170 -2.10 15.85 -26.06
C ASN A 170 -1.01 16.29 -27.05
N GLU A 171 -0.98 15.62 -28.23
CA GLU A 171 0.09 15.72 -29.21
C GLU A 171 1.47 15.40 -28.60
N ASN A 172 2.34 16.41 -28.47
CA ASN A 172 3.66 16.28 -27.88
C ASN A 172 3.76 16.92 -26.48
N GLN A 173 2.64 17.25 -25.87
CA GLN A 173 2.58 17.89 -24.57
C GLN A 173 1.94 16.94 -23.55
N PHE A 174 2.35 17.07 -22.31
CA PHE A 174 1.81 16.32 -21.19
C PHE A 174 1.15 17.22 -20.18
N TYR A 175 0.05 16.74 -19.62
CA TYR A 175 -0.74 17.43 -18.62
C TYR A 175 -0.97 16.48 -17.45
N GLU A 176 -0.73 16.98 -16.25
CA GLU A 176 -0.99 16.26 -15.00
C GLU A 176 -2.39 16.62 -14.49
N GLU A 177 -3.11 15.62 -14.01
CA GLU A 177 -4.41 15.79 -13.38
C GLU A 177 -4.27 16.42 -12.00
N TYR A 178 -5.04 17.46 -11.79
CA TYR A 178 -5.27 18.13 -10.51
C TYR A 178 -6.72 17.92 -10.10
N LEU A 179 -6.95 17.65 -8.82
CA LEU A 179 -8.26 17.45 -8.24
C LEU A 179 -8.54 18.50 -7.19
N CYS A 180 -9.82 18.90 -7.05
CA CYS A 180 -10.33 19.67 -5.94
C CYS A 180 -11.55 18.99 -5.37
N PRO A 181 -11.58 18.68 -4.06
CA PRO A 181 -12.72 18.02 -3.41
C PRO A 181 -13.80 19.02 -3.03
N TYR A 182 -15.05 18.66 -3.28
CA TYR A 182 -16.23 19.44 -2.89
C TYR A 182 -17.26 18.56 -2.20
N LEU A 183 -18.07 19.14 -1.33
CA LEU A 183 -19.30 18.56 -0.82
C LEU A 183 -20.52 19.37 -1.26
N PRO A 184 -21.69 18.73 -1.44
CA PRO A 184 -22.94 19.45 -1.58
C PRO A 184 -23.21 20.34 -0.35
N ASP A 185 -23.77 21.52 -0.56
CA ASP A 185 -24.07 22.48 0.52
C ASP A 185 -25.16 21.98 1.49
N ASP A 186 -25.97 21.01 1.05
CA ASP A 186 -26.97 20.34 1.86
C ASP A 186 -26.40 19.15 2.67
N PHE A 187 -25.12 18.79 2.48
CA PHE A 187 -24.48 17.79 3.32
C PHE A 187 -24.35 18.31 4.77
N PRO A 188 -24.79 17.53 5.78
CA PRO A 188 -24.78 17.98 7.16
C PRO A 188 -23.39 18.41 7.65
N GLY A 189 -23.23 19.69 7.92
CA GLY A 189 -21.99 20.28 8.42
C GLY A 189 -20.98 20.70 7.35
N ALA A 190 -21.28 20.56 6.06
CA ALA A 190 -20.37 20.97 4.99
C ALA A 190 -20.03 22.48 5.05
N ASN A 191 -20.97 23.31 5.51
CA ASN A 191 -20.81 24.75 5.67
C ASN A 191 -20.02 25.16 6.93
N GLU A 192 -19.67 24.22 7.79
CA GLU A 192 -18.92 24.50 9.01
C GLU A 192 -17.43 24.64 8.69
N GLU A 193 -16.84 25.77 8.97
CA GLU A 193 -15.39 26.00 8.81
C GLU A 193 -14.59 24.92 9.58
N THR A 194 -15.11 24.50 10.73
CA THR A 194 -14.55 23.42 11.54
C THR A 194 -14.48 22.09 10.81
N PHE A 195 -15.48 21.73 9.99
CA PHE A 195 -15.46 20.48 9.22
C PHE A 195 -14.36 20.51 8.15
N ILE A 196 -14.20 21.63 7.44
CA ILE A 196 -13.16 21.79 6.44
C ILE A 196 -11.78 21.66 7.08
N GLU A 197 -11.58 22.29 8.25
CA GLU A 197 -10.34 22.16 9.02
C GLU A 197 -10.08 20.71 9.47
N GLN A 198 -11.10 20.01 9.97
CA GLN A 198 -11.02 18.61 10.38
C GLN A 198 -10.62 17.71 9.21
N PHE A 199 -11.24 17.92 8.04
CA PHE A 199 -10.88 17.19 6.83
C PHE A 199 -9.42 17.45 6.43
N GLN A 200 -8.99 18.70 6.37
CA GLN A 200 -7.63 19.06 5.98
C GLN A 200 -6.57 18.56 6.97
N LYS A 201 -6.89 18.54 8.27
CA LYS A 201 -6.00 18.05 9.35
C LYS A 201 -6.07 16.54 9.54
N LYS A 202 -6.97 15.84 8.83
CA LYS A 202 -7.26 14.39 9.01
C LYS A 202 -7.64 14.07 10.47
N ASP A 203 -8.55 14.86 11.04
CA ASP A 203 -9.05 14.59 12.40
C ASP A 203 -10.01 13.40 12.38
N LEU A 204 -9.45 12.21 12.52
CA LEU A 204 -10.19 10.95 12.41
C LEU A 204 -11.31 10.82 13.47
N HIS A 205 -11.12 11.41 14.66
CA HIS A 205 -12.11 11.34 15.72
C HIS A 205 -13.40 12.06 15.33
N GLU A 206 -13.30 13.25 14.79
CA GLU A 206 -14.44 14.06 14.38
C GLU A 206 -15.02 13.57 13.04
N LEU A 207 -14.16 13.22 12.08
CA LEU A 207 -14.61 12.72 10.78
C LEU A 207 -15.32 11.37 10.86
N ALA A 208 -14.96 10.51 11.82
CA ALA A 208 -15.63 9.22 12.04
C ALA A 208 -17.09 9.36 12.48
N GLN A 209 -17.49 10.51 12.98
CA GLN A 209 -18.88 10.77 13.36
C GLN A 209 -19.79 10.95 12.13
N ARG A 210 -19.21 11.25 10.97
CA ARG A 210 -19.94 11.53 9.72
C ARG A 210 -19.32 10.79 8.52
N PRO A 211 -19.09 9.47 8.56
CA PRO A 211 -18.26 8.75 7.57
C PRO A 211 -18.84 8.79 6.15
N SER A 212 -20.14 9.07 5.99
CA SER A 212 -20.80 9.19 4.69
C SER A 212 -20.28 10.35 3.82
N PHE A 213 -19.52 11.29 4.39
CA PHE A 213 -18.94 12.38 3.58
C PHE A 213 -18.01 11.84 2.50
N LEU A 214 -17.29 10.74 2.75
CA LEU A 214 -16.38 10.13 1.78
C LEU A 214 -17.10 9.71 0.48
N GLU A 215 -18.36 9.27 0.61
CA GLU A 215 -19.19 8.88 -0.54
C GLU A 215 -19.83 10.10 -1.23
N ALA A 216 -19.91 11.23 -0.51
CA ALA A 216 -20.53 12.45 -0.99
C ALA A 216 -19.54 13.41 -1.66
N ILE A 217 -18.23 13.14 -1.59
CA ILE A 217 -17.22 13.98 -2.21
C ILE A 217 -17.39 14.00 -3.73
N TYR A 218 -17.57 15.19 -4.27
CA TYR A 218 -17.49 15.47 -5.69
C TYR A 218 -16.08 15.97 -6.03
N TRP A 219 -15.49 15.46 -7.10
CA TRP A 219 -14.16 15.81 -7.55
C TRP A 219 -14.23 16.69 -8.80
N GLU A 220 -13.82 17.93 -8.68
CA GLU A 220 -13.55 18.77 -9.83
C GLU A 220 -12.14 18.46 -10.36
N ARG A 221 -12.00 18.40 -11.69
CA ARG A 221 -10.76 18.04 -12.38
C ARG A 221 -10.24 19.22 -13.17
N ASP A 222 -8.94 19.44 -13.10
CA ASP A 222 -8.17 20.36 -13.93
C ASP A 222 -6.93 19.62 -14.46
N PHE A 223 -6.40 20.08 -15.59
CA PHE A 223 -5.22 19.50 -16.21
C PHE A 223 -4.17 20.58 -16.43
N GLN A 224 -3.05 20.46 -15.74
CA GLN A 224 -1.97 21.43 -15.82
C GLN A 224 -0.79 20.89 -16.62
N ARG A 225 -0.26 21.71 -17.52
CA ARG A 225 0.88 21.33 -18.35
C ARG A 225 2.10 21.06 -17.48
N VAL A 226 2.78 19.94 -17.77
CA VAL A 226 4.00 19.51 -17.07
C VAL A 226 5.13 19.23 -18.03
N ASP A 227 6.37 19.42 -17.58
CA ASP A 227 7.55 18.95 -18.26
C ASP A 227 7.93 17.57 -17.67
N LEU A 228 7.90 16.53 -18.51
CA LEU A 228 8.28 15.19 -18.06
C LEU A 228 9.74 15.07 -17.63
N SER A 229 10.61 16.01 -18.02
CA SER A 229 12.01 16.00 -17.58
C SER A 229 12.17 16.12 -16.07
N ASP A 230 11.19 16.73 -15.40
CA ASP A 230 11.17 16.91 -13.96
C ASP A 230 10.60 15.70 -13.21
N TRP A 231 10.10 14.72 -13.96
CA TRP A 231 9.45 13.54 -13.38
C TRP A 231 10.42 12.38 -13.16
N PRO A 232 10.22 11.60 -12.09
CA PRO A 232 10.89 10.32 -11.95
C PRO A 232 10.61 9.44 -13.17
N TYR A 233 11.65 8.79 -13.71
CA TYR A 233 11.51 7.88 -14.86
C TYR A 233 11.09 8.54 -16.19
N ALA A 234 11.43 9.82 -16.38
CA ALA A 234 11.08 10.61 -17.56
C ALA A 234 11.34 9.91 -18.90
N GLU A 235 12.52 9.28 -19.07
CA GLU A 235 12.86 8.53 -20.29
C GLU A 235 11.91 7.36 -20.56
N THR A 236 11.55 6.62 -19.51
CA THR A 236 10.62 5.49 -19.62
C THR A 236 9.22 5.98 -19.97
N LEU A 237 8.77 7.05 -19.34
CA LEU A 237 7.47 7.66 -19.62
C LEU A 237 7.39 8.20 -21.05
N GLN A 238 8.44 8.90 -21.50
CA GLN A 238 8.51 9.40 -22.89
C GLN A 238 8.46 8.25 -23.91
N LYS A 239 9.21 7.17 -23.67
CA LYS A 239 9.21 6.01 -24.56
C LYS A 239 7.82 5.36 -24.64
N HIS A 240 7.19 5.09 -23.51
CA HIS A 240 5.85 4.48 -23.47
C HIS A 240 4.78 5.40 -24.05
N SER A 241 4.87 6.69 -23.83
CA SER A 241 3.89 7.66 -24.33
C SER A 241 3.86 7.78 -25.86
N GLN A 242 4.92 7.36 -26.54
CA GLN A 242 4.95 7.39 -28.04
C GLN A 242 3.89 6.49 -28.67
N SER A 243 3.53 5.39 -27.99
CA SER A 243 2.52 4.44 -28.45
C SER A 243 1.10 4.75 -27.93
N LEU A 244 0.94 5.76 -27.07
CA LEU A 244 -0.34 6.07 -26.47
C LEU A 244 -1.18 7.00 -27.36
N THR A 245 -2.48 6.75 -27.34
CA THR A 245 -3.48 7.63 -27.97
C THR A 245 -3.58 8.94 -27.18
N ASN A 246 -3.78 10.06 -27.89
CA ASN A 246 -4.02 11.35 -27.25
C ASN A 246 -5.28 11.32 -26.36
N GLU A 247 -5.26 12.12 -25.32
CA GLU A 247 -6.38 12.37 -24.40
C GLU A 247 -6.82 11.15 -23.57
N ILE A 248 -6.06 10.05 -23.59
CA ILE A 248 -6.32 8.92 -22.70
C ILE A 248 -5.55 9.12 -21.39
N PRO A 249 -6.24 9.07 -20.22
CA PRO A 249 -5.58 9.14 -18.91
C PRO A 249 -4.61 7.97 -18.72
N MET A 250 -3.41 8.28 -18.30
CA MET A 250 -2.34 7.33 -18.02
C MET A 250 -2.02 7.39 -16.53
N PRO A 251 -2.49 6.42 -15.72
CA PRO A 251 -2.11 6.34 -14.32
C PRO A 251 -0.64 5.90 -14.20
N ILE A 252 0.10 6.59 -13.34
CA ILE A 252 1.51 6.30 -13.06
C ILE A 252 1.66 6.18 -11.56
N ASN A 253 1.84 4.96 -11.10
CA ASN A 253 2.01 4.67 -9.67
C ASN A 253 3.44 5.03 -9.22
N THR A 254 3.65 6.30 -8.95
CA THR A 254 4.94 6.83 -8.49
C THR A 254 5.30 6.31 -7.10
N GLY A 255 4.31 6.06 -6.25
CA GLY A 255 4.48 5.49 -4.93
C GLY A 255 5.03 4.06 -4.97
N ALA A 256 4.52 3.22 -5.88
CA ALA A 256 5.05 1.86 -6.05
C ALA A 256 6.54 1.87 -6.43
N PHE A 257 6.94 2.75 -7.36
CA PHE A 257 8.35 2.89 -7.72
C PHE A 257 9.21 3.39 -6.55
N ALA A 258 8.70 4.35 -5.78
CA ALA A 258 9.39 4.84 -4.58
C ALA A 258 9.55 3.73 -3.53
N ALA A 259 8.48 2.98 -3.25
CA ALA A 259 8.48 1.87 -2.31
C ALA A 259 9.45 0.76 -2.73
N LEU A 260 9.45 0.35 -4.01
CA LEU A 260 10.39 -0.65 -4.54
C LEU A 260 11.85 -0.19 -4.44
N LYS A 261 12.13 1.08 -4.74
CA LYS A 261 13.48 1.64 -4.56
C LYS A 261 13.93 1.60 -3.11
N LYS A 262 13.03 1.93 -2.18
CA LYS A 262 13.29 1.85 -0.73
C LYS A 262 13.48 0.40 -0.28
N ALA A 263 12.63 -0.53 -0.73
CA ALA A 263 12.77 -1.96 -0.47
C ALA A 263 14.17 -2.46 -0.81
N LYS A 264 14.66 -2.14 -2.01
CA LYS A 264 16.00 -2.47 -2.46
C LYS A 264 17.08 -2.01 -1.49
N MET A 265 16.96 -0.81 -0.96
CA MET A 265 17.95 -0.25 -0.02
C MET A 265 17.92 -0.93 1.35
N LYS A 266 16.76 -1.44 1.78
CA LYS A 266 16.59 -2.08 3.10
C LYS A 266 17.01 -3.54 3.11
N MET A 267 16.94 -4.23 1.98
CA MET A 267 17.32 -5.64 1.87
C MET A 267 18.81 -5.86 2.02
N ILE A 268 19.19 -6.95 2.71
CA ILE A 268 20.60 -7.34 2.98
C ILE A 268 21.32 -7.70 1.68
N ASN A 269 20.68 -8.55 0.88
CA ASN A 269 21.13 -8.95 -0.43
C ASN A 269 20.02 -8.65 -1.42
N ALA A 270 20.15 -7.58 -2.16
CA ALA A 270 19.30 -7.34 -3.30
C ALA A 270 19.70 -8.26 -4.45
N VAL A 271 19.68 -9.56 -4.22
CA VAL A 271 19.79 -10.54 -5.30
C VAL A 271 18.41 -10.69 -5.88
N TYR A 272 18.23 -10.08 -7.03
CA TYR A 272 16.98 -10.14 -7.80
C TYR A 272 16.97 -11.42 -8.63
N ASP A 273 16.74 -12.53 -7.98
CA ASP A 273 16.35 -13.77 -8.65
C ASP A 273 14.93 -14.21 -8.28
N TYR A 274 14.11 -13.26 -7.82
CA TYR A 274 12.69 -13.50 -7.70
C TYR A 274 12.00 -13.07 -9.00
N GLN A 275 12.00 -13.97 -9.96
CA GLN A 275 10.93 -14.02 -10.93
C GLN A 275 9.66 -14.32 -10.13
N THR A 276 8.82 -13.33 -9.95
CA THR A 276 7.46 -13.56 -9.47
C THR A 276 6.76 -14.32 -10.58
N LYS A 277 6.68 -15.64 -10.44
CA LYS A 277 5.88 -16.45 -11.36
C LYS A 277 4.43 -16.18 -11.00
N VAL A 278 3.74 -15.47 -11.87
CA VAL A 278 2.29 -15.41 -11.81
C VAL A 278 1.79 -16.81 -12.20
N LEU A 279 1.03 -17.42 -11.33
CA LEU A 279 0.43 -18.72 -11.57
C LEU A 279 -0.96 -18.52 -12.17
N ASP A 280 -1.36 -19.38 -13.10
CA ASP A 280 -2.74 -19.46 -13.57
C ASP A 280 -3.65 -20.12 -12.49
N GLU A 281 -4.96 -20.21 -12.76
CA GLU A 281 -5.93 -20.82 -11.87
C GLU A 281 -5.66 -22.31 -11.54
N ALA A 282 -4.77 -22.95 -12.31
CA ALA A 282 -4.36 -24.36 -12.13
C ALA A 282 -2.95 -24.50 -11.55
N ASP A 283 -2.38 -23.43 -10.96
CA ASP A 283 -1.03 -23.37 -10.40
C ASP A 283 0.11 -23.58 -11.42
N ASN A 284 -0.14 -23.35 -12.70
CA ASN A 284 0.89 -23.40 -13.73
C ASN A 284 1.54 -22.02 -13.89
N PRO A 285 2.89 -21.94 -14.08
CA PRO A 285 3.55 -20.67 -14.38
C PRO A 285 3.08 -20.07 -15.70
N LEU A 286 2.61 -18.83 -15.68
CA LEU A 286 2.21 -18.07 -16.86
C LEU A 286 3.41 -17.49 -17.60
N GLY A 287 4.42 -18.30 -17.92
CA GLY A 287 5.57 -17.89 -18.71
C GLY A 287 6.48 -16.83 -18.08
N ASP A 288 7.60 -16.56 -18.74
CA ASP A 288 8.64 -15.62 -18.24
C ASP A 288 8.34 -14.14 -18.55
N GLU A 289 7.16 -13.81 -19.07
CA GLU A 289 6.84 -12.46 -19.56
C GLU A 289 6.26 -11.49 -18.53
N TYR A 290 5.98 -11.96 -17.33
CA TYR A 290 5.45 -11.12 -16.24
C TYR A 290 6.50 -10.96 -15.14
N VAL A 291 7.47 -10.07 -15.41
CA VAL A 291 8.34 -9.52 -14.37
C VAL A 291 7.74 -8.20 -13.92
N LEU A 292 7.20 -8.15 -12.71
CA LEU A 292 6.88 -6.90 -12.01
C LEU A 292 8.15 -6.31 -11.40
#